data_d769dd58f36420dcd3fc161e64551e27
#
_entry.id   d769dd58f36420dcd3fc161e64551e27
#
_cell.length_a   1.000
_cell.length_b   1.000
_cell.length_c   1.000
_cell.angle_alpha   90.00
_cell.angle_beta   90.00
_cell.angle_gamma   90.00
#
_symmetry.space_group_name_H-M   'P 1'
#
loop_
_entity.id
_entity.type
_entity.pdbx_description
1 polymer ?
#
loop_
_entity_poly.entity_id
_entity_poly.type
_entity_poly.pdbx_seq_one_letter_code
_entity_poly.pdbx_strand_id
1 'polypeptide(L)'
;MAETERINIYQRMLAITADMQTVAKNLLVPAGGGKYRAVSETDVLNAVKPLEIRHGVYSYPVERRTISVDVLETDERRKDYDTKQYETVKRTQFVYRIETRYRFVNVDFPDEYIDVVSYGDGIDSADKAPGKAMTYSDKYALLKAYKIQTGDDPDQDASPDYKNAKPAARNIKAAEKQSVLPPEQRRPQRVESEQSEQAAGQDRELVAQIRQLYPGERIAKMLEFHNAGKLEDIPPEVLAKYVAVAMKKGAPDGK
;
A
#
# COMPACT_ATOMS: atom_id res chain seq x y z
N MET A 1 3.97 -27.33 36.40
CA MET A 1 4.30 -26.83 35.04
C MET A 1 3.13 -25.97 34.64
N ALA A 2 3.36 -24.69 34.37
CA ALA A 2 2.29 -23.80 33.90
C ALA A 2 1.79 -24.32 32.54
N GLU A 3 0.50 -24.62 32.42
CA GLU A 3 -0.14 -24.88 31.14
C GLU A 3 0.08 -23.63 30.29
N THR A 4 0.88 -23.74 29.24
CA THR A 4 1.04 -22.66 28.27
C THR A 4 -0.33 -22.51 27.58
N GLU A 5 -0.99 -21.39 27.81
CA GLU A 5 -2.33 -21.13 27.28
C GLU A 5 -2.28 -21.27 25.75
N ARG A 6 -3.08 -22.18 25.19
CA ARG A 6 -3.13 -22.46 23.76
C ARG A 6 -3.71 -21.27 23.02
N ILE A 7 -2.91 -20.60 22.18
CA ILE A 7 -3.35 -19.48 21.35
C ILE A 7 -4.00 -20.04 20.08
N ASN A 8 -5.29 -19.80 19.89
CA ASN A 8 -6.03 -20.25 18.72
C ASN A 8 -5.83 -19.34 17.51
N ILE A 9 -6.27 -19.79 16.33
CA ILE A 9 -6.09 -19.05 15.06
C ILE A 9 -6.74 -17.64 15.12
N TYR A 10 -7.88 -17.46 15.77
CA TYR A 10 -8.53 -16.15 15.89
C TYR A 10 -7.73 -15.16 16.73
N GLN A 11 -7.14 -15.63 17.84
CA GLN A 11 -6.26 -14.83 18.68
C GLN A 11 -5.00 -14.40 17.92
N ARG A 12 -4.41 -15.29 17.11
CA ARG A 12 -3.26 -14.98 16.25
C ARG A 12 -3.61 -13.95 15.17
N MET A 13 -4.73 -14.14 14.47
CA MET A 13 -5.23 -13.18 13.47
C MET A 13 -5.49 -11.80 14.10
N LEU A 14 -6.07 -11.78 15.31
CA LEU A 14 -6.30 -10.53 16.04
C LEU A 14 -4.99 -9.84 16.42
N ALA A 15 -3.98 -10.60 16.87
CA ALA A 15 -2.65 -10.07 17.19
C ALA A 15 -1.96 -9.47 15.95
N ILE A 16 -2.02 -10.16 14.81
CA ILE A 16 -1.52 -9.62 13.53
C ILE A 16 -2.25 -8.32 13.17
N THR A 17 -3.58 -8.29 13.31
CA THR A 17 -4.36 -7.09 13.02
C THR A 17 -3.98 -5.92 13.93
N ALA A 18 -3.68 -6.19 15.20
CA ALA A 18 -3.25 -5.16 16.16
C ALA A 18 -1.86 -4.59 15.85
N ASP A 19 -0.93 -5.44 15.39
CA ASP A 19 0.42 -5.04 15.03
C ASP A 19 0.52 -4.44 13.62
N MET A 20 -0.56 -4.57 12.82
CA MET A 20 -0.56 -4.14 11.42
C MET A 20 -0.51 -2.61 11.29
N GLN A 21 0.45 -2.13 10.50
CA GLN A 21 0.57 -0.73 10.13
C GLN A 21 -0.20 -0.45 8.83
N THR A 22 -0.49 0.84 8.59
CA THR A 22 -1.04 1.30 7.31
C THR A 22 -0.06 1.01 6.18
N VAL A 23 -0.54 0.40 5.09
CA VAL A 23 0.26 0.12 3.89
C VAL A 23 0.09 1.25 2.90
N ALA A 24 1.19 1.94 2.59
CA ALA A 24 1.18 3.07 1.66
C ALA A 24 0.94 2.64 0.20
N LYS A 25 0.25 3.50 -0.56
CA LYS A 25 0.03 3.32 -2.00
C LYS A 25 1.27 3.76 -2.80
N ASN A 26 2.21 2.85 -3.04
CA ASN A 26 3.48 3.16 -3.72
C ASN A 26 3.45 2.88 -5.22
N LEU A 27 2.52 2.04 -5.72
CA LEU A 27 2.42 1.68 -7.12
C LEU A 27 1.72 2.78 -7.93
N LEU A 28 2.41 3.34 -8.94
CA LEU A 28 1.83 4.26 -9.91
C LEU A 28 1.21 3.48 -11.07
N VAL A 29 -0.11 3.56 -11.22
CA VAL A 29 -0.86 2.89 -12.28
C VAL A 29 -1.29 3.93 -13.32
N PRO A 30 -0.92 3.74 -14.62
CA PRO A 30 -1.41 4.60 -15.69
C PRO A 30 -2.93 4.41 -15.89
N ALA A 31 -3.68 5.50 -16.03
CA ALA A 31 -5.11 5.47 -16.35
C ALA A 31 -5.48 6.66 -17.24
N GLY A 32 -6.12 6.40 -18.36
CA GLY A 32 -6.87 7.30 -19.26
C GLY A 32 -6.50 8.79 -19.30
N GLY A 33 -5.22 9.16 -19.31
CA GLY A 33 -4.74 10.55 -19.30
C GLY A 33 -4.12 11.01 -17.98
N GLY A 34 -4.06 10.14 -16.97
CA GLY A 34 -3.43 10.40 -15.67
C GLY A 34 -2.71 9.18 -15.09
N LYS A 35 -2.33 9.30 -13.84
CA LYS A 35 -1.77 8.20 -13.03
C LYS A 35 -2.43 8.25 -11.67
N TYR A 36 -2.76 7.08 -11.12
CA TYR A 36 -3.22 6.99 -9.73
C TYR A 36 -2.28 6.08 -8.92
N ARG A 37 -2.29 6.25 -7.61
CA ARG A 37 -1.51 5.43 -6.70
C ARG A 37 -2.34 4.25 -6.22
N ALA A 38 -1.75 3.06 -6.26
CA ALA A 38 -2.36 1.83 -5.76
C ALA A 38 -1.40 1.11 -4.82
N VAL A 39 -1.93 0.21 -4.01
CA VAL A 39 -1.14 -0.71 -3.20
C VAL A 39 -0.76 -1.91 -4.07
N SER A 40 0.53 -2.21 -4.16
CA SER A 40 1.02 -3.40 -4.84
C SER A 40 0.86 -4.64 -3.97
N GLU A 41 0.87 -5.83 -4.58
CA GLU A 41 0.95 -7.10 -3.85
C GLU A 41 2.22 -7.16 -3.00
N THR A 42 3.34 -6.68 -3.53
CA THR A 42 4.63 -6.62 -2.82
C THR A 42 4.55 -5.79 -1.55
N ASP A 43 3.87 -4.63 -1.56
CA ASP A 43 3.70 -3.80 -0.37
C ASP A 43 2.91 -4.54 0.71
N VAL A 44 1.83 -5.25 0.32
CA VAL A 44 1.01 -6.04 1.24
C VAL A 44 1.81 -7.21 1.82
N LEU A 45 2.52 -7.96 0.98
CA LEU A 45 3.33 -9.09 1.43
C LEU A 45 4.48 -8.65 2.36
N ASN A 46 5.11 -7.51 2.10
CA ASN A 46 6.15 -6.97 2.97
C ASN A 46 5.62 -6.59 4.36
N ALA A 47 4.37 -6.14 4.45
CA ALA A 47 3.74 -5.83 5.73
C ALA A 47 3.25 -7.09 6.45
N VAL A 48 2.67 -8.05 5.73
CA VAL A 48 2.02 -9.24 6.31
C VAL A 48 3.01 -10.31 6.74
N LYS A 49 3.97 -10.68 5.86
CA LYS A 49 4.89 -11.80 6.11
C LYS A 49 5.63 -11.74 7.46
N PRO A 50 6.21 -10.61 7.88
CA PRO A 50 6.90 -10.54 9.17
C PRO A 50 5.96 -10.80 10.36
N LEU A 51 4.70 -10.37 10.25
CA LEU A 51 3.70 -10.54 11.29
C LEU A 51 3.17 -11.97 11.34
N GLU A 52 2.91 -12.58 10.18
CA GLU A 52 2.54 -14.00 10.11
C GLU A 52 3.62 -14.90 10.73
N ILE A 53 4.90 -14.65 10.40
CA ILE A 53 6.03 -15.37 11.00
C ILE A 53 6.06 -15.18 12.52
N ARG A 54 5.89 -13.94 13.00
CA ARG A 54 5.92 -13.62 14.44
C ARG A 54 4.81 -14.30 15.20
N HIS A 55 3.60 -14.33 14.63
CA HIS A 55 2.40 -14.85 15.29
C HIS A 55 2.06 -16.30 14.93
N GLY A 56 2.89 -16.97 14.14
CA GLY A 56 2.70 -18.37 13.79
C GLY A 56 1.45 -18.62 12.94
N VAL A 57 1.23 -17.79 11.93
CA VAL A 57 0.19 -17.98 10.91
C VAL A 57 0.87 -18.22 9.57
N TYR A 58 0.32 -19.13 8.77
CA TYR A 58 0.71 -19.31 7.38
C TYR A 58 -0.52 -19.20 6.48
N SER A 59 -0.46 -18.34 5.46
CA SER A 59 -1.60 -18.12 4.58
C SER A 59 -1.27 -18.45 3.13
N TYR A 60 -2.25 -19.03 2.41
CA TYR A 60 -2.10 -19.44 1.01
C TYR A 60 -3.46 -19.65 0.33
N PRO A 61 -3.54 -19.56 -1.02
CA PRO A 61 -4.73 -19.93 -1.77
C PRO A 61 -4.90 -21.45 -1.80
N VAL A 62 -6.04 -21.95 -1.34
CA VAL A 62 -6.38 -23.39 -1.33
C VAL A 62 -7.02 -23.81 -2.64
N GLU A 63 -7.89 -22.94 -3.18
CA GLU A 63 -8.68 -23.24 -4.36
C GLU A 63 -8.91 -21.97 -5.18
N ARG A 64 -8.91 -22.12 -6.50
CA ARG A 64 -9.28 -21.05 -7.43
C ARG A 64 -10.28 -21.58 -8.43
N ARG A 65 -11.36 -20.83 -8.60
CA ARG A 65 -12.42 -21.14 -9.54
C ARG A 65 -12.56 -19.98 -10.53
N THR A 66 -12.51 -20.27 -11.82
CA THR A 66 -12.86 -19.33 -12.87
C THR A 66 -14.37 -19.11 -12.86
N ILE A 67 -14.79 -17.86 -12.69
CA ILE A 67 -16.20 -17.45 -12.75
C ILE A 67 -16.60 -17.21 -14.20
N SER A 68 -15.84 -16.37 -14.91
CA SER A 68 -16.06 -16.08 -16.33
C SER A 68 -14.77 -15.67 -17.01
N VAL A 69 -14.78 -15.86 -18.34
CA VAL A 69 -13.79 -15.28 -19.24
C VAL A 69 -14.57 -14.56 -20.33
N ASP A 70 -14.52 -13.25 -20.32
CA ASP A 70 -15.22 -12.41 -21.27
C ASP A 70 -14.24 -11.77 -22.25
N VAL A 71 -14.68 -11.52 -23.47
CA VAL A 71 -13.90 -10.83 -24.49
C VAL A 71 -14.52 -9.45 -24.70
N LEU A 72 -13.72 -8.40 -24.48
CA LEU A 72 -14.12 -7.02 -24.77
C LEU A 72 -13.44 -6.57 -26.05
N GLU A 73 -14.23 -6.12 -27.01
CA GLU A 73 -13.75 -5.42 -28.19
C GLU A 73 -14.07 -3.93 -28.05
N THR A 74 -13.04 -3.11 -28.16
CA THR A 74 -13.17 -1.65 -28.12
C THR A 74 -12.48 -1.04 -29.34
N ASP A 75 -13.10 0.00 -29.88
CA ASP A 75 -12.49 0.79 -30.95
C ASP A 75 -11.57 1.85 -30.33
N GLU A 76 -10.25 1.73 -30.60
CA GLU A 76 -9.23 2.67 -30.13
C GLU A 76 -8.76 3.53 -31.31
N ARG A 77 -8.83 4.86 -31.17
CA ARG A 77 -8.21 5.79 -32.13
C ARG A 77 -6.71 5.85 -31.90
N ARG A 78 -5.96 5.25 -32.80
CA ARG A 78 -4.49 5.27 -32.77
C ARG A 78 -3.97 6.21 -33.84
N LYS A 79 -2.99 7.03 -33.47
CA LYS A 79 -2.29 7.86 -34.44
C LYS A 79 -1.21 7.02 -35.10
N ASP A 80 -1.29 6.86 -36.41
CA ASP A 80 -0.24 6.25 -37.20
C ASP A 80 1.04 7.10 -37.13
N TYR A 81 2.16 6.46 -36.91
CA TYR A 81 3.43 7.16 -36.69
C TYR A 81 3.97 7.78 -37.99
N ASP A 82 3.76 7.12 -39.13
CA ASP A 82 4.32 7.53 -40.42
C ASP A 82 3.41 8.52 -41.14
N THR A 83 2.11 8.23 -41.21
CA THR A 83 1.14 9.09 -41.92
C THR A 83 0.62 10.24 -41.09
N LYS A 84 0.82 10.22 -39.74
CA LYS A 84 0.25 11.16 -38.76
C LYS A 84 -1.29 11.21 -38.74
N GLN A 85 -1.95 10.32 -39.46
CA GLN A 85 -3.41 10.20 -39.47
C GLN A 85 -3.90 9.34 -38.30
N TYR A 86 -5.17 9.52 -37.92
CA TYR A 86 -5.81 8.71 -36.90
C TYR A 86 -6.56 7.56 -37.57
N GLU A 87 -6.20 6.34 -37.18
CA GLU A 87 -6.89 5.13 -37.57
C GLU A 87 -7.71 4.57 -36.40
N THR A 88 -8.86 3.99 -36.71
CA THR A 88 -9.64 3.24 -35.72
C THR A 88 -9.19 1.79 -35.76
N VAL A 89 -8.55 1.33 -34.67
CA VAL A 89 -8.06 -0.04 -34.54
C VAL A 89 -8.92 -0.76 -33.50
N LYS A 90 -9.37 -1.96 -33.83
CA LYS A 90 -10.07 -2.82 -32.86
C LYS A 90 -9.05 -3.35 -31.85
N ARG A 91 -9.33 -3.11 -30.57
CA ARG A 91 -8.57 -3.66 -29.47
C ARG A 91 -9.39 -4.74 -28.78
N THR A 92 -8.87 -5.95 -28.79
CA THR A 92 -9.44 -7.09 -28.06
C THR A 92 -8.77 -7.21 -26.70
N GLN A 93 -9.56 -7.35 -25.65
CA GLN A 93 -9.09 -7.57 -24.29
C GLN A 93 -9.85 -8.74 -23.66
N PHE A 94 -9.13 -9.55 -22.89
CA PHE A 94 -9.71 -10.63 -22.10
C PHE A 94 -9.96 -10.14 -20.68
N VAL A 95 -11.18 -10.34 -20.18
CA VAL A 95 -11.55 -10.10 -18.80
C VAL A 95 -11.67 -11.45 -18.12
N TYR A 96 -10.73 -11.76 -17.25
CA TYR A 96 -10.69 -13.01 -16.51
C TYR A 96 -11.14 -12.78 -15.08
N ARG A 97 -12.22 -13.43 -14.66
CA ARG A 97 -12.78 -13.31 -13.29
C ARG A 97 -12.62 -14.62 -12.55
N ILE A 98 -12.09 -14.52 -11.33
CA ILE A 98 -11.90 -15.68 -10.45
C ILE A 98 -12.46 -15.44 -9.07
N GLU A 99 -12.79 -16.55 -8.44
CA GLU A 99 -12.99 -16.68 -7.01
C GLU A 99 -11.81 -17.46 -6.44
N THR A 100 -11.23 -16.97 -5.34
CA THR A 100 -10.15 -17.65 -4.62
C THR A 100 -10.63 -17.92 -3.19
N ARG A 101 -10.47 -19.16 -2.74
CA ARG A 101 -10.55 -19.52 -1.33
C ARG A 101 -9.14 -19.44 -0.76
N TYR A 102 -8.94 -18.49 0.14
CA TYR A 102 -7.67 -18.21 0.77
C TYR A 102 -7.71 -18.67 2.22
N ARG A 103 -6.70 -19.41 2.66
CA ARG A 103 -6.66 -20.05 3.97
C ARG A 103 -5.59 -19.44 4.85
N PHE A 104 -5.90 -19.25 6.12
CA PHE A 104 -5.02 -18.84 7.20
C PHE A 104 -4.94 -19.98 8.21
N VAL A 105 -3.76 -20.55 8.40
CA VAL A 105 -3.51 -21.74 9.20
C VAL A 105 -2.72 -21.39 10.45
N ASN A 106 -3.12 -21.93 11.59
CA ASN A 106 -2.31 -21.93 12.79
C ASN A 106 -1.15 -22.93 12.61
N VAL A 107 0.11 -22.43 12.57
CA VAL A 107 1.30 -23.26 12.30
C VAL A 107 1.50 -24.34 13.37
N ASP A 108 1.17 -24.05 14.63
CA ASP A 108 1.32 -25.01 15.73
C ASP A 108 0.19 -26.07 15.74
N PHE A 109 -0.96 -25.74 15.18
CA PHE A 109 -2.15 -26.60 15.09
C PHE A 109 -2.75 -26.51 13.69
N PRO A 110 -2.22 -27.23 12.68
CA PRO A 110 -2.63 -27.08 11.29
C PRO A 110 -4.11 -27.40 10.98
N ASP A 111 -4.79 -28.12 11.85
CA ASP A 111 -6.22 -28.36 11.75
C ASP A 111 -7.06 -27.13 12.12
N GLU A 112 -6.45 -26.12 12.76
CA GLU A 112 -7.08 -24.83 13.03
C GLU A 112 -6.79 -23.86 11.90
N TYR A 113 -7.81 -23.55 11.12
CA TYR A 113 -7.70 -22.60 10.02
C TYR A 113 -8.96 -21.77 9.84
N ILE A 114 -8.83 -20.69 9.11
CA ILE A 114 -9.91 -19.83 8.65
C ILE A 114 -9.81 -19.72 7.14
N ASP A 115 -10.91 -20.00 6.44
CA ASP A 115 -11.01 -19.76 5.01
C ASP A 115 -11.78 -18.46 4.75
N VAL A 116 -11.25 -17.63 3.85
CA VAL A 116 -11.93 -16.46 3.33
C VAL A 116 -12.05 -16.57 1.82
N VAL A 117 -13.15 -16.05 1.28
CA VAL A 117 -13.37 -15.99 -0.16
C VAL A 117 -13.08 -14.58 -0.65
N SER A 118 -12.30 -14.48 -1.70
CA SER A 118 -11.99 -13.22 -2.38
C SER A 118 -12.19 -13.36 -3.89
N TYR A 119 -12.40 -12.24 -4.54
CA TYR A 119 -12.63 -12.17 -5.98
C TYR A 119 -11.54 -11.32 -6.64
N GLY A 120 -11.21 -11.65 -7.88
CA GLY A 120 -10.25 -10.91 -8.64
C GLY A 120 -10.60 -10.84 -10.11
N ASP A 121 -10.50 -9.64 -10.66
CA ASP A 121 -10.63 -9.40 -12.09
C ASP A 121 -9.25 -9.06 -12.67
N GLY A 122 -8.95 -9.66 -13.82
CA GLY A 122 -7.75 -9.38 -14.59
C GLY A 122 -8.10 -9.00 -16.01
N ILE A 123 -7.64 -7.85 -16.49
CA ILE A 123 -7.87 -7.40 -17.86
C ILE A 123 -6.53 -7.30 -18.57
N ASP A 124 -6.42 -7.97 -19.71
CA ASP A 124 -5.23 -7.93 -20.56
C ASP A 124 -5.57 -8.25 -22.01
N SER A 125 -4.77 -7.73 -22.93
CA SER A 125 -4.91 -8.03 -24.36
C SER A 125 -4.17 -9.30 -24.80
N ALA A 126 -3.45 -9.94 -23.89
CA ALA A 126 -2.66 -11.15 -24.13
C ALA A 126 -2.86 -12.16 -22.99
N ASP A 127 -1.82 -12.89 -22.62
CA ASP A 127 -1.83 -14.03 -21.69
C ASP A 127 -1.83 -13.65 -20.19
N LYS A 128 -1.73 -12.36 -19.86
CA LYS A 128 -1.54 -11.92 -18.48
C LYS A 128 -2.83 -11.75 -17.66
N ALA A 129 -4.01 -11.83 -18.29
CA ALA A 129 -5.28 -11.64 -17.60
C ALA A 129 -5.47 -12.57 -16.40
N PRO A 130 -5.20 -13.90 -16.48
CA PRO A 130 -5.31 -14.79 -15.33
C PRO A 130 -4.37 -14.41 -14.17
N GLY A 131 -3.11 -14.11 -14.48
CA GLY A 131 -2.13 -13.68 -13.47
C GLY A 131 -2.53 -12.40 -12.74
N LYS A 132 -3.07 -11.41 -13.47
CA LYS A 132 -3.61 -10.18 -12.86
C LYS A 132 -4.78 -10.47 -11.94
N ALA A 133 -5.71 -11.36 -12.34
CA ALA A 133 -6.84 -11.76 -11.52
C ALA A 133 -6.38 -12.44 -10.23
N MET A 134 -5.40 -13.34 -10.30
CA MET A 134 -4.84 -14.04 -9.14
C MET A 134 -4.19 -13.07 -8.16
N THR A 135 -3.27 -12.22 -8.65
CA THR A 135 -2.60 -11.19 -7.83
C THR A 135 -3.61 -10.27 -7.16
N TYR A 136 -4.65 -9.84 -7.87
CA TYR A 136 -5.69 -9.00 -7.32
C TYR A 136 -6.46 -9.71 -6.20
N SER A 137 -6.91 -10.94 -6.44
CA SER A 137 -7.65 -11.74 -5.47
C SER A 137 -6.84 -12.00 -4.20
N ASP A 138 -5.57 -12.42 -4.31
CA ASP A 138 -4.70 -12.73 -3.17
C ASP A 138 -4.43 -11.48 -2.32
N LYS A 139 -4.12 -10.37 -2.98
CA LYS A 139 -3.92 -9.09 -2.32
C LYS A 139 -5.16 -8.68 -1.50
N TYR A 140 -6.36 -8.80 -2.07
CA TYR A 140 -7.59 -8.43 -1.38
C TYR A 140 -7.97 -9.42 -0.27
N ALA A 141 -7.63 -10.71 -0.40
CA ALA A 141 -7.79 -11.66 0.70
C ALA A 141 -7.01 -11.20 1.95
N LEU A 142 -5.75 -10.84 1.80
CA LEU A 142 -4.91 -10.34 2.88
C LEU A 142 -5.37 -8.99 3.42
N LEU A 143 -5.66 -8.02 2.54
CA LEU A 143 -6.13 -6.69 2.94
C LEU A 143 -7.39 -6.74 3.80
N LYS A 144 -8.35 -7.60 3.42
CA LYS A 144 -9.64 -7.69 4.12
C LYS A 144 -9.56 -8.56 5.37
N ALA A 145 -8.82 -9.67 5.34
CA ALA A 145 -8.67 -10.55 6.50
C ALA A 145 -7.97 -9.84 7.67
N TYR A 146 -6.91 -9.09 7.41
CA TYR A 146 -6.17 -8.34 8.43
C TYR A 146 -6.63 -6.89 8.60
N LYS A 147 -7.70 -6.46 7.92
CA LYS A 147 -8.25 -5.09 7.98
C LYS A 147 -7.20 -4.01 7.68
N ILE A 148 -6.31 -4.28 6.72
CA ILE A 148 -5.20 -3.39 6.38
C ILE A 148 -5.74 -2.09 5.79
N GLN A 149 -5.36 -0.97 6.40
CA GLN A 149 -5.67 0.35 5.89
C GLN A 149 -4.67 0.74 4.79
N THR A 150 -5.18 1.25 3.68
CA THR A 150 -4.35 1.66 2.53
C THR A 150 -4.35 3.17 2.28
N GLY A 151 -4.79 3.97 3.26
CA GLY A 151 -5.00 5.40 3.13
C GLY A 151 -6.37 5.74 2.54
N ASP A 152 -6.43 6.65 1.57
CA ASP A 152 -7.69 7.19 1.05
C ASP A 152 -8.68 6.12 0.60
N ASP A 153 -9.95 6.36 0.91
CA ASP A 153 -11.07 5.53 0.47
C ASP A 153 -11.24 5.68 -1.05
N PRO A 154 -11.14 4.60 -1.84
CA PRO A 154 -11.30 4.68 -3.30
C PRO A 154 -12.71 5.13 -3.71
N ASP A 155 -13.70 4.99 -2.84
CA ASP A 155 -15.07 5.43 -3.13
C ASP A 155 -15.24 6.96 -3.10
N GLN A 156 -14.24 7.70 -2.59
CA GLN A 156 -14.26 9.17 -2.60
C GLN A 156 -13.98 9.77 -3.98
N ASP A 157 -13.31 9.05 -4.88
CA ASP A 157 -12.86 9.57 -6.17
C ASP A 157 -13.72 9.12 -7.37
N ALA A 158 -14.68 8.21 -7.19
CA ALA A 158 -15.19 7.38 -8.28
C ALA A 158 -16.48 7.86 -8.97
N SER A 159 -17.21 8.86 -8.47
CA SER A 159 -18.46 9.29 -9.11
C SER A 159 -18.42 10.74 -9.52
N PRO A 160 -18.69 11.07 -10.81
CA PRO A 160 -18.88 12.46 -11.27
C PRO A 160 -19.93 13.22 -10.45
N ASP A 161 -20.90 12.51 -9.87
CA ASP A 161 -21.97 13.07 -9.03
C ASP A 161 -21.46 13.53 -7.65
N TYR A 162 -20.36 12.99 -7.15
CA TYR A 162 -19.76 13.41 -5.88
C TYR A 162 -19.08 14.78 -5.93
N LYS A 163 -18.67 15.24 -7.09
CA LYS A 163 -18.04 16.56 -7.25
C LYS A 163 -19.01 17.72 -7.00
N ASN A 164 -20.31 17.46 -7.00
CA ASN A 164 -21.37 18.43 -6.76
C ASN A 164 -22.04 18.27 -5.38
N ALA A 165 -21.75 17.23 -4.64
CA ALA A 165 -22.24 17.04 -3.27
C ALA A 165 -21.44 17.92 -2.32
N LYS A 166 -22.06 18.97 -1.76
CA LYS A 166 -21.48 19.72 -0.64
C LYS A 166 -21.19 18.70 0.48
N PRO A 167 -19.98 18.71 1.06
CA PRO A 167 -19.65 17.80 2.15
C PRO A 167 -20.66 18.07 3.29
N ALA A 168 -21.49 17.09 3.59
CA ALA A 168 -22.26 17.09 4.82
C ALA A 168 -21.23 17.13 5.94
N ALA A 169 -21.23 18.20 6.74
CA ALA A 169 -20.36 18.34 7.90
C ALA A 169 -20.61 17.12 8.80
N ARG A 170 -19.75 16.12 8.74
CA ARG A 170 -19.77 15.00 9.67
C ARG A 170 -19.43 15.58 11.04
N ASN A 171 -20.44 15.70 11.88
CA ASN A 171 -20.30 15.93 13.30
C ASN A 171 -19.65 14.68 13.94
N ILE A 172 -18.35 14.53 13.76
CA ILE A 172 -17.54 13.46 14.39
C ILE A 172 -17.49 13.66 15.93
N LYS A 173 -17.83 14.85 16.42
CA LYS A 173 -17.86 15.16 17.86
C LYS A 173 -19.04 14.54 18.64
N ALA A 174 -20.04 13.98 17.99
CA ALA A 174 -21.19 13.40 18.68
C ALA A 174 -21.11 11.86 18.88
N ALA A 175 -20.25 11.16 18.14
CA ALA A 175 -20.11 9.70 18.27
C ALA A 175 -19.14 9.27 19.38
N GLU A 176 -18.28 10.16 19.87
CA GLU A 176 -17.32 9.85 20.94
C GLU A 176 -17.92 9.82 22.37
N LYS A 177 -19.22 10.14 22.53
CA LYS A 177 -19.83 10.24 23.87
C LYS A 177 -20.73 9.08 24.28
N GLN A 178 -20.89 8.03 23.51
CA GLN A 178 -21.86 6.95 23.86
C GLN A 178 -21.31 5.51 23.84
N SER A 179 -20.03 5.28 23.88
CA SER A 179 -19.52 3.91 24.12
C SER A 179 -18.22 3.94 24.91
N VAL A 180 -18.29 4.34 26.17
CA VAL A 180 -17.18 4.18 27.10
C VAL A 180 -17.66 3.40 28.31
N LEU A 181 -17.39 2.10 28.30
CA LEU A 181 -17.17 1.36 29.52
C LEU A 181 -15.79 1.75 30.06
N PRO A 182 -15.62 1.95 31.38
CA PRO A 182 -14.41 2.56 31.94
C PRO A 182 -13.17 1.69 31.71
N PRO A 183 -12.04 2.24 31.29
CA PRO A 183 -10.81 1.51 31.08
C PRO A 183 -9.96 1.52 32.34
N GLU A 184 -10.27 0.67 33.27
CA GLU A 184 -9.42 0.54 34.45
C GLU A 184 -8.91 -0.87 34.65
N GLN A 185 -8.24 -1.46 33.68
CA GLN A 185 -7.37 -2.65 33.91
C GLN A 185 -6.59 -3.16 32.69
N ARG A 186 -6.33 -2.36 31.66
CA ARG A 186 -5.37 -2.78 30.61
C ARG A 186 -4.49 -1.62 30.17
N ARG A 187 -3.49 -1.27 30.96
CA ARG A 187 -2.32 -0.54 30.47
C ARG A 187 -1.19 -1.56 30.24
N PRO A 188 -0.80 -1.83 28.99
CA PRO A 188 0.58 -2.23 28.75
C PRO A 188 1.46 -1.00 29.01
N GLN A 189 2.49 -1.17 29.79
CA GLN A 189 3.52 -0.15 29.98
C GLN A 189 4.12 0.19 28.62
N ARG A 190 4.05 1.46 28.27
CA ARG A 190 4.71 2.05 27.12
C ARG A 190 6.22 1.97 27.38
N VAL A 191 6.88 1.04 26.73
CA VAL A 191 8.34 1.08 26.57
C VAL A 191 8.58 2.15 25.51
N GLU A 192 8.93 3.34 25.93
CA GLU A 192 9.48 4.36 25.05
C GLU A 192 10.81 3.85 24.54
N SER A 193 10.81 3.44 23.28
CA SER A 193 12.00 2.92 22.64
C SER A 193 12.94 4.07 22.29
N GLU A 194 14.15 4.01 22.81
CA GLU A 194 15.33 4.82 22.44
C GLU A 194 15.58 4.90 20.92
N GLN A 195 14.86 4.11 20.12
CA GLN A 195 14.92 4.10 18.64
C GLN A 195 14.26 5.30 17.98
N SER A 196 13.27 5.97 18.62
CA SER A 196 12.62 7.14 18.03
C SER A 196 13.45 8.41 18.14
N GLU A 197 14.29 8.53 19.16
CA GLU A 197 15.21 9.67 19.33
C GLU A 197 16.44 9.54 18.41
N GLN A 198 16.92 8.32 18.15
CA GLN A 198 18.02 8.08 17.23
C GLN A 198 17.63 8.34 15.76
N ALA A 199 16.40 8.00 15.35
CA ALA A 199 15.90 8.29 14.00
C ALA A 199 15.76 9.80 13.77
N ALA A 200 15.19 10.53 14.73
CA ALA A 200 15.05 12.00 14.64
C ALA A 200 16.42 12.74 14.66
N GLY A 201 17.44 12.13 15.26
CA GLY A 201 18.82 12.63 15.24
C GLY A 201 19.47 12.48 13.86
N GLN A 202 19.31 11.33 13.21
CA GLN A 202 19.85 11.07 11.89
C GLN A 202 19.24 11.95 10.79
N ASP A 203 17.94 12.23 10.87
CA ASP A 203 17.25 13.09 9.91
C ASP A 203 17.76 14.54 9.98
N ARG A 204 17.99 15.05 11.19
CA ARG A 204 18.58 16.39 11.38
C ARG A 204 20.00 16.47 10.84
N GLU A 205 20.80 15.43 10.98
CA GLU A 205 22.16 15.37 10.47
C GLU A 205 22.20 15.35 8.95
N LEU A 206 21.33 14.59 8.27
CA LEU A 206 21.20 14.59 6.81
C LEU A 206 20.83 15.97 6.26
N VAL A 207 19.89 16.67 6.89
CA VAL A 207 19.51 18.03 6.49
C VAL A 207 20.68 19.01 6.66
N ALA A 208 21.45 18.91 7.74
CA ALA A 208 22.64 19.73 7.96
C ALA A 208 23.71 19.46 6.87
N GLN A 209 23.95 18.21 6.52
CA GLN A 209 24.88 17.83 5.46
C GLN A 209 24.44 18.37 4.09
N ILE A 210 23.17 18.32 3.72
CA ILE A 210 22.63 18.90 2.48
C ILE A 210 22.90 20.40 2.42
N ARG A 211 22.66 21.12 3.52
CA ARG A 211 22.91 22.57 3.61
C ARG A 211 24.39 22.94 3.46
N GLN A 212 25.31 22.05 3.86
CA GLN A 212 26.75 22.25 3.68
C GLN A 212 27.23 21.90 2.27
N LEU A 213 26.66 20.87 1.66
CA LEU A 213 27.13 20.32 0.38
C LEU A 213 26.52 21.02 -0.85
N TYR A 214 25.39 21.71 -0.69
CA TYR A 214 24.69 22.31 -1.83
C TYR A 214 24.42 23.81 -1.62
N PRO A 215 24.68 24.66 -2.64
CA PRO A 215 24.32 26.07 -2.60
C PRO A 215 22.79 26.26 -2.57
N GLY A 216 22.34 27.39 -2.02
CA GLY A 216 20.92 27.68 -1.80
C GLY A 216 20.03 27.54 -3.04
N GLU A 217 20.52 27.95 -4.21
CA GLU A 217 19.80 27.80 -5.49
C GLU A 217 19.54 26.32 -5.85
N ARG A 218 20.46 25.44 -5.50
CA ARG A 218 20.35 24.02 -5.77
C ARG A 218 19.40 23.34 -4.77
N ILE A 219 19.38 23.82 -3.53
CA ILE A 219 18.40 23.41 -2.52
C ILE A 219 17.00 23.84 -2.95
N ALA A 220 16.83 25.06 -3.46
CA ALA A 220 15.54 25.52 -3.98
C ALA A 220 15.00 24.62 -5.10
N LYS A 221 15.84 24.22 -6.04
CA LYS A 221 15.47 23.27 -7.11
C LYS A 221 15.15 21.87 -6.58
N MET A 222 15.81 21.41 -5.51
CA MET A 222 15.47 20.15 -4.86
C MET A 222 14.07 20.22 -4.22
N LEU A 223 13.76 21.31 -3.52
CA LEU A 223 12.46 21.53 -2.91
C LEU A 223 11.34 21.57 -3.96
N GLU A 224 11.58 22.29 -5.06
CA GLU A 224 10.64 22.35 -6.18
C GLU A 224 10.43 20.97 -6.83
N PHE A 225 11.50 20.24 -7.09
CA PHE A 225 11.45 18.90 -7.69
C PHE A 225 10.67 17.89 -6.84
N HIS A 226 10.81 17.99 -5.52
CA HIS A 226 10.13 17.09 -4.57
C HIS A 226 8.78 17.65 -4.07
N ASN A 227 8.37 18.83 -4.57
CA ASN A 227 7.17 19.53 -4.10
C ASN A 227 7.12 19.69 -2.58
N ALA A 228 8.27 20.00 -1.98
CA ALA A 228 8.47 20.12 -0.53
C ALA A 228 8.64 21.59 -0.13
N GLY A 229 8.07 21.97 1.00
CA GLY A 229 8.22 23.33 1.54
C GLY A 229 9.56 23.57 2.23
N LYS A 230 10.18 22.50 2.74
CA LYS A 230 11.46 22.51 3.45
C LYS A 230 12.16 21.17 3.31
N LEU A 231 13.47 21.11 3.61
CA LEU A 231 14.27 19.87 3.47
C LEU A 231 13.75 18.74 4.39
N GLU A 232 13.22 19.08 5.54
CA GLU A 232 12.65 18.14 6.50
C GLU A 232 11.39 17.43 5.97
N ASP A 233 10.76 17.96 4.92
CA ASP A 233 9.59 17.34 4.26
C ASP A 233 10.00 16.30 3.20
N ILE A 234 11.30 16.23 2.87
CA ILE A 234 11.85 15.25 1.92
C ILE A 234 12.24 13.97 2.68
N PRO A 235 11.83 12.77 2.24
CA PRO A 235 12.17 11.52 2.91
C PRO A 235 13.68 11.35 3.14
N PRO A 236 14.11 10.89 4.33
CA PRO A 236 15.54 10.75 4.68
C PRO A 236 16.35 9.93 3.70
N GLU A 237 15.74 8.88 3.13
CA GLU A 237 16.36 8.02 2.12
C GLU A 237 16.72 8.77 0.83
N VAL A 238 15.94 9.79 0.50
CA VAL A 238 16.17 10.64 -0.67
C VAL A 238 17.29 11.63 -0.39
N LEU A 239 17.29 12.26 0.79
CA LEU A 239 18.36 13.15 1.23
C LEU A 239 19.70 12.42 1.31
N ALA A 240 19.73 11.18 1.82
CA ALA A 240 20.92 10.35 1.87
C ALA A 240 21.52 10.08 0.47
N LYS A 241 20.68 9.90 -0.56
CA LYS A 241 21.14 9.74 -1.95
C LYS A 241 21.81 11.02 -2.48
N TYR A 242 21.28 12.19 -2.16
CA TYR A 242 21.91 13.45 -2.54
C TYR A 242 23.26 13.63 -1.86
N VAL A 243 23.36 13.34 -0.56
CA VAL A 243 24.63 13.37 0.17
C VAL A 243 25.66 12.42 -0.46
N ALA A 244 25.26 11.18 -0.76
CA ALA A 244 26.12 10.18 -1.39
C ALA A 244 26.62 10.62 -2.78
N VAL A 245 25.77 11.28 -3.58
CA VAL A 245 26.15 11.81 -4.90
C VAL A 245 27.13 12.98 -4.78
N ALA A 246 26.94 13.88 -3.82
CA ALA A 246 27.83 15.00 -3.58
C ALA A 246 29.21 14.54 -3.13
N MET A 247 29.26 13.56 -2.21
CA MET A 247 30.53 12.98 -1.73
C MET A 247 31.32 12.24 -2.82
N LYS A 248 30.62 11.58 -3.78
CA LYS A 248 31.28 10.91 -4.91
C LYS A 248 31.83 11.86 -5.98
N LYS A 249 31.27 13.07 -6.11
CA LYS A 249 31.69 14.05 -7.13
C LYS A 249 32.78 15.02 -6.66
N GLY A 250 33.21 14.95 -5.38
CA GLY A 250 34.02 16.01 -4.78
C GLY A 250 33.21 17.31 -4.71
N ALA A 251 33.27 18.06 -3.64
CA ALA A 251 32.56 19.33 -3.54
C ALA A 251 32.86 20.19 -4.78
N PRO A 252 31.84 20.74 -5.49
CA PRO A 252 32.11 21.63 -6.60
C PRO A 252 32.78 22.89 -6.05
N ASP A 253 34.00 23.13 -6.52
CA ASP A 253 34.79 24.34 -6.26
C ASP A 253 33.89 25.57 -6.43
N GLY A 254 33.88 26.41 -5.40
CA GLY A 254 33.28 27.72 -5.48
C GLY A 254 34.06 28.59 -6.48
N LYS A 255 33.43 28.91 -7.57
CA LYS A 255 33.65 30.11 -8.38
C LYS A 255 32.32 30.54 -9.00
#